data_6547e29fa26421939b07a3e64ac9ec1e
#
_entry.id   6547e29fa26421939b07a3e64ac9ec1e
#
_cell.length_a   1.000
_cell.length_b   1.000
_cell.length_c   1.000
_cell.angle_alpha   90.00
_cell.angle_beta   90.00
_cell.angle_gamma   90.00
#
_symmetry.space_group_name_H-M   'P 1'
#
loop_
_entity.id
_entity.type
_entity.pdbx_description
1 polymer ?
#
loop_
_entity_poly.entity_id
_entity_poly.type
_entity_poly.pdbx_seq_one_letter_code
_entity_poly.pdbx_strand_id
1 'polypeptide(L)'
;KGYNPKKLGNRCYNIQFAFCDELKAYVTGFVRSGNAYTANGAAELIKEIVATLKAQNLEIFFRMDSGYFDEEIIETIESLGCKYLIKAKAYSTLTSQVADLSIPFVKGTEGRETTELFTKLDKWVKKRRFVVSRVLKPEKERAQLSLLEGYEYEYFFFVTNTKLLSEAVVIS
;
A
#
# COMPACT_ATOMS: atom_id res chain seq x y z
N LYS A 1 -17.61 -20.27 -6.08
CA LYS A 1 -17.79 -19.00 -6.82
C LYS A 1 -18.60 -18.02 -5.96
N GLY A 2 -18.13 -16.80 -5.82
CA GLY A 2 -18.81 -15.73 -5.10
C GLY A 2 -19.30 -14.62 -6.03
N TYR A 3 -20.05 -13.70 -5.47
CA TYR A 3 -20.52 -12.49 -6.13
C TYR A 3 -19.33 -11.64 -6.61
N ASN A 4 -19.42 -11.04 -7.81
CA ASN A 4 -18.42 -10.13 -8.34
C ASN A 4 -18.84 -8.68 -8.07
N PRO A 5 -18.18 -7.95 -7.16
CA PRO A 5 -18.56 -6.57 -6.85
C PRO A 5 -18.33 -5.59 -8.00
N LYS A 6 -17.46 -5.93 -8.97
CA LYS A 6 -17.15 -5.08 -10.13
C LYS A 6 -18.07 -5.34 -11.34
N LYS A 7 -18.71 -6.51 -11.41
CA LYS A 7 -19.62 -6.90 -12.51
C LYS A 7 -20.85 -7.57 -11.92
N LEU A 8 -21.90 -6.78 -11.70
CA LEU A 8 -23.18 -7.22 -11.18
C LEU A 8 -23.72 -8.43 -11.97
N GLY A 9 -24.25 -9.43 -11.26
CA GLY A 9 -24.80 -10.65 -11.85
C GLY A 9 -23.78 -11.73 -12.20
N ASN A 10 -22.50 -11.42 -12.26
CA ASN A 10 -21.45 -12.40 -12.52
C ASN A 10 -20.89 -13.01 -11.22
N ARG A 11 -20.42 -14.24 -11.34
CA ARG A 11 -19.71 -14.94 -10.25
C ARG A 11 -18.22 -15.00 -10.57
N CYS A 12 -17.38 -14.78 -9.55
CA CYS A 12 -15.94 -14.83 -9.70
C CYS A 12 -15.26 -15.56 -8.54
N TYR A 13 -13.96 -15.75 -8.67
CA TYR A 13 -13.05 -16.15 -7.60
C TYR A 13 -12.16 -14.96 -7.22
N ASN A 14 -11.73 -14.94 -5.97
CA ASN A 14 -10.65 -14.10 -5.50
C ASN A 14 -9.42 -14.98 -5.37
N ILE A 15 -8.41 -14.67 -6.17
CA ILE A 15 -7.15 -15.41 -6.17
C ILE A 15 -6.12 -14.54 -5.47
N GLN A 16 -5.46 -15.10 -4.46
CA GLN A 16 -4.32 -14.48 -3.80
C GLN A 16 -3.10 -15.37 -4.02
N PHE A 17 -1.99 -14.77 -4.35
CA PHE A 17 -0.73 -15.48 -4.53
C PHE A 17 0.44 -14.60 -4.07
N ALA A 18 1.50 -15.26 -3.63
CA ALA A 18 2.79 -14.68 -3.35
C ALA A 18 3.78 -15.07 -4.43
N PHE A 19 4.54 -14.11 -4.90
CA PHE A 19 5.57 -14.27 -5.90
C PHE A 19 6.88 -13.70 -5.35
N CYS A 20 7.97 -14.44 -5.48
CA CYS A 20 9.29 -13.95 -5.12
C CYS A 20 9.94 -13.32 -6.35
N ASP A 21 10.17 -12.00 -6.29
CA ASP A 21 10.70 -11.27 -7.43
C ASP A 21 12.16 -11.62 -7.71
N GLU A 22 12.98 -11.83 -6.68
CA GLU A 22 14.40 -12.20 -6.84
C GLU A 22 14.57 -13.55 -7.50
N LEU A 23 13.74 -14.53 -7.13
CA LEU A 23 13.79 -15.88 -7.69
C LEU A 23 12.93 -16.04 -8.95
N LYS A 24 12.13 -15.02 -9.31
CA LYS A 24 11.13 -15.09 -10.37
C LYS A 24 10.21 -16.32 -10.25
N ALA A 25 9.85 -16.65 -9.01
CA ALA A 25 9.14 -17.89 -8.67
C ALA A 25 7.86 -17.64 -7.87
N TYR A 26 6.87 -18.47 -8.12
CA TYR A 26 5.68 -18.59 -7.30
C TYR A 26 6.04 -19.23 -5.95
N VAL A 27 5.58 -18.62 -4.86
CA VAL A 27 5.82 -19.13 -3.51
C VAL A 27 4.62 -19.95 -3.03
N THR A 28 3.46 -19.32 -2.91
CA THR A 28 2.21 -19.96 -2.48
C THR A 28 1.01 -19.09 -2.85
N GLY A 29 -0.19 -19.64 -2.68
CA GLY A 29 -1.42 -18.90 -2.87
C GLY A 29 -2.65 -19.74 -2.74
N PHE A 30 -3.80 -19.11 -2.73
CA PHE A 30 -5.09 -19.78 -2.61
C PHE A 30 -6.21 -19.10 -3.39
N VAL A 31 -7.23 -19.87 -3.68
CA VAL A 31 -8.43 -19.42 -4.40
C VAL A 31 -9.59 -19.33 -3.43
N ARG A 32 -10.26 -18.20 -3.39
CA ARG A 32 -11.42 -17.95 -2.55
C ARG A 32 -12.66 -17.55 -3.35
N SER A 33 -13.76 -17.49 -2.65
CA SER A 33 -15.00 -16.92 -3.18
C SER A 33 -14.81 -15.44 -3.56
N GLY A 34 -15.37 -15.01 -4.67
CA GLY A 34 -15.16 -13.65 -5.21
C GLY A 34 -15.68 -12.52 -4.32
N ASN A 35 -16.54 -12.83 -3.34
CA ASN A 35 -17.03 -11.88 -2.34
C ASN A 35 -16.14 -11.79 -1.08
N ALA A 36 -15.05 -12.56 -1.01
CA ALA A 36 -14.11 -12.48 0.10
C ALA A 36 -13.29 -11.18 -0.01
N TYR A 37 -13.19 -10.43 1.09
CA TYR A 37 -12.26 -9.30 1.16
C TYR A 37 -10.82 -9.78 1.08
N THR A 38 -9.96 -9.00 0.43
CA THR A 38 -8.54 -9.35 0.23
C THR A 38 -7.82 -9.55 1.58
N ALA A 39 -8.14 -8.74 2.59
CA ALA A 39 -7.54 -8.86 3.91
C ALA A 39 -7.87 -10.18 4.63
N ASN A 40 -9.05 -10.78 4.37
CA ASN A 40 -9.44 -12.01 5.06
C ASN A 40 -8.48 -13.16 4.72
N GLY A 41 -7.86 -13.78 5.75
CA GLY A 41 -6.90 -14.88 5.61
C GLY A 41 -5.54 -14.46 5.05
N ALA A 42 -5.28 -13.16 4.86
CA ALA A 42 -3.99 -12.67 4.43
C ALA A 42 -2.93 -12.83 5.53
N ALA A 43 -3.32 -12.67 6.79
CA ALA A 43 -2.43 -12.87 7.94
C ALA A 43 -1.91 -14.32 8.00
N GLU A 44 -2.77 -15.30 7.79
CA GLU A 44 -2.40 -16.73 7.73
C GLU A 44 -1.47 -17.02 6.56
N LEU A 45 -1.76 -16.47 5.37
CA LEU A 45 -0.89 -16.61 4.21
C LEU A 45 0.50 -16.03 4.47
N ILE A 46 0.58 -14.86 5.09
CA ILE A 46 1.85 -14.23 5.47
C ILE A 46 2.64 -15.11 6.43
N LYS A 47 1.99 -15.67 7.45
CA LYS A 47 2.62 -16.59 8.39
C LYS A 47 3.18 -17.85 7.70
N GLU A 48 2.42 -18.41 6.78
CA GLU A 48 2.86 -19.57 5.97
C GLU A 48 4.07 -19.23 5.11
N ILE A 49 4.04 -18.09 4.38
CA ILE A 49 5.16 -17.62 3.57
C ILE A 49 6.41 -17.45 4.42
N VAL A 50 6.27 -16.77 5.57
CA VAL A 50 7.39 -16.50 6.45
C VAL A 50 7.95 -17.81 7.04
N ALA A 51 7.12 -18.74 7.46
CA ALA A 51 7.56 -20.03 7.97
C ALA A 51 8.36 -20.81 6.90
N THR A 52 7.90 -20.79 5.66
CA THR A 52 8.56 -21.46 4.54
C THR A 52 9.91 -20.82 4.20
N LEU A 53 9.97 -19.49 4.12
CA LEU A 53 11.16 -18.78 3.66
C LEU A 53 12.19 -18.54 4.78
N LYS A 54 11.78 -18.36 6.04
CA LYS A 54 12.72 -18.23 7.18
C LYS A 54 13.51 -19.50 7.42
N ALA A 55 12.98 -20.66 7.07
CA ALA A 55 13.74 -21.91 7.11
C ALA A 55 15.00 -21.85 6.22
N GLN A 56 15.06 -20.94 5.26
CA GLN A 56 16.18 -20.69 4.37
C GLN A 56 17.08 -19.53 4.84
N ASN A 57 16.84 -18.96 6.02
CA ASN A 57 17.56 -17.80 6.58
C ASN A 57 17.51 -16.54 5.68
N LEU A 58 16.37 -16.32 5.02
CA LEU A 58 16.15 -15.19 4.12
C LEU A 58 15.56 -13.98 4.85
N GLU A 59 15.98 -12.78 4.47
CA GLU A 59 15.31 -11.53 4.85
C GLU A 59 14.10 -11.32 3.94
N ILE A 60 12.92 -11.12 4.54
CA ILE A 60 11.66 -11.04 3.78
C ILE A 60 11.17 -9.61 3.75
N PHE A 61 10.89 -9.11 2.54
CA PHE A 61 10.29 -7.83 2.28
C PHE A 61 8.99 -8.00 1.49
N PHE A 62 7.86 -7.64 2.09
CA PHE A 62 6.55 -7.71 1.45
C PHE A 62 6.21 -6.44 0.68
N ARG A 63 5.86 -6.59 -0.60
CA ARG A 63 5.24 -5.52 -1.41
C ARG A 63 3.80 -5.90 -1.69
N MET A 64 2.87 -5.02 -1.32
CA MET A 64 1.44 -5.31 -1.41
C MET A 64 0.65 -4.13 -1.94
N ASP A 65 -0.46 -4.43 -2.60
CA ASP A 65 -1.40 -3.42 -3.06
C ASP A 65 -2.31 -2.92 -1.91
N SER A 66 -3.16 -1.96 -2.22
CA SER A 66 -4.08 -1.35 -1.25
C SER A 66 -5.20 -2.29 -0.75
N GLY A 67 -5.36 -3.46 -1.33
CA GLY A 67 -6.26 -4.50 -0.84
C GLY A 67 -5.78 -5.11 0.48
N TYR A 68 -4.48 -5.05 0.73
CA TYR A 68 -3.83 -5.53 1.96
C TYR A 68 -3.57 -4.40 2.98
N PHE A 69 -4.05 -3.18 2.72
CA PHE A 69 -3.90 -2.06 3.63
C PHE A 69 -4.86 -2.20 4.82
N ASP A 70 -4.40 -2.94 5.80
CA ASP A 70 -5.13 -3.31 7.02
C ASP A 70 -4.17 -3.38 8.21
N GLU A 71 -4.59 -2.94 9.41
CA GLU A 71 -3.71 -2.89 10.58
C GLU A 71 -3.31 -4.28 11.06
N GLU A 72 -4.20 -5.26 11.04
CA GLU A 72 -3.91 -6.64 11.46
C GLU A 72 -2.84 -7.28 10.57
N ILE A 73 -2.91 -7.03 9.26
CA ILE A 73 -1.91 -7.51 8.30
C ILE A 73 -0.55 -6.88 8.61
N ILE A 74 -0.51 -5.57 8.81
CA ILE A 74 0.72 -4.85 9.10
C ILE A 74 1.32 -5.33 10.43
N GLU A 75 0.51 -5.47 11.48
CA GLU A 75 0.97 -5.98 12.76
C GLU A 75 1.49 -7.42 12.68
N THR A 76 0.85 -8.25 11.87
CA THR A 76 1.33 -9.61 11.60
C THR A 76 2.72 -9.58 10.99
N ILE A 77 2.96 -8.77 9.96
CA ILE A 77 4.27 -8.64 9.32
C ILE A 77 5.33 -8.11 10.31
N GLU A 78 4.96 -7.07 11.08
CA GLU A 78 5.82 -6.47 12.10
C GLU A 78 6.20 -7.48 13.19
N SER A 79 5.24 -8.26 13.69
CA SER A 79 5.46 -9.30 14.71
C SER A 79 6.40 -10.42 14.25
N LEU A 80 6.39 -10.71 12.96
CA LEU A 80 7.26 -11.70 12.32
C LEU A 80 8.67 -11.13 12.01
N GLY A 81 8.93 -9.85 12.32
CA GLY A 81 10.21 -9.20 12.05
C GLY A 81 10.52 -9.00 10.56
N CYS A 82 9.48 -8.96 9.73
CA CYS A 82 9.60 -8.74 8.30
C CYS A 82 9.46 -7.26 7.95
N LYS A 83 9.96 -6.89 6.77
CA LYS A 83 9.78 -5.55 6.19
C LYS A 83 8.60 -5.53 5.25
N TYR A 84 8.03 -4.34 5.07
CA TYR A 84 6.92 -4.17 4.14
C TYR A 84 6.89 -2.81 3.46
N LEU A 85 6.24 -2.80 2.31
CA LEU A 85 5.76 -1.64 1.59
C LEU A 85 4.35 -1.95 1.08
N ILE A 86 3.36 -1.23 1.59
CA ILE A 86 1.96 -1.43 1.23
C ILE A 86 1.39 -0.13 0.70
N LYS A 87 0.78 -0.17 -0.49
CA LYS A 87 0.04 0.98 -1.02
C LYS A 87 -1.13 1.27 -0.09
N ALA A 88 -1.17 2.46 0.48
CA ALA A 88 -2.25 2.86 1.37
C ALA A 88 -3.44 3.42 0.57
N LYS A 89 -4.64 3.29 1.13
CA LYS A 89 -5.82 3.96 0.61
C LYS A 89 -5.75 5.44 0.96
N ALA A 90 -6.14 6.31 0.02
CA ALA A 90 -6.18 7.75 0.22
C ALA A 90 -7.39 8.14 1.10
N TYR A 91 -7.32 7.82 2.39
CA TYR A 91 -8.34 8.26 3.35
C TYR A 91 -8.27 9.78 3.58
N SER A 92 -9.42 10.38 3.87
CA SER A 92 -9.52 11.83 4.14
C SER A 92 -8.57 12.29 5.24
N THR A 93 -8.36 11.48 6.28
CA THR A 93 -7.38 11.73 7.36
C THR A 93 -5.94 11.84 6.87
N LEU A 94 -5.53 11.09 5.85
CA LEU A 94 -4.21 11.22 5.24
C LEU A 94 -4.14 12.40 4.28
N THR A 95 -5.16 12.57 3.45
CA THR A 95 -5.19 13.67 2.47
C THR A 95 -5.25 15.03 3.13
N SER A 96 -6.01 15.19 4.22
CA SER A 96 -6.06 16.46 4.98
C SER A 96 -4.71 16.82 5.61
N GLN A 97 -3.94 15.84 6.08
CA GLN A 97 -2.62 16.10 6.65
C GLN A 97 -1.60 16.60 5.61
N VAL A 98 -1.69 16.15 4.36
CA VAL A 98 -0.78 16.61 3.28
C VAL A 98 -1.29 17.82 2.51
N ALA A 99 -2.57 18.14 2.64
CA ALA A 99 -3.12 19.40 2.12
C ALA A 99 -2.66 20.61 2.94
N ASP A 100 -2.14 20.40 4.15
CA ASP A 100 -1.48 21.45 4.92
C ASP A 100 -0.18 21.86 4.20
N LEU A 101 -0.18 23.06 3.64
CA LEU A 101 0.92 23.62 2.85
C LEU A 101 2.24 23.79 3.64
N SER A 102 2.22 23.58 4.96
CA SER A 102 3.41 23.64 5.80
C SER A 102 4.32 22.42 5.68
N ILE A 103 3.83 21.31 5.10
CA ILE A 103 4.62 20.09 4.94
C ILE A 103 5.53 20.20 3.70
N PRO A 104 6.86 20.21 3.86
CA PRO A 104 7.76 20.31 2.73
C PRO A 104 7.76 19.04 1.89
N PHE A 105 7.61 19.18 0.58
CA PHE A 105 7.83 18.12 -0.39
C PHE A 105 9.21 18.25 -1.03
N VAL A 106 9.91 17.14 -1.14
CA VAL A 106 11.21 17.05 -1.81
C VAL A 106 11.00 16.62 -3.25
N LYS A 107 11.58 17.36 -4.18
CA LYS A 107 11.55 17.02 -5.61
C LYS A 107 12.40 15.77 -5.87
N GLY A 108 11.82 14.80 -6.52
CA GLY A 108 12.48 13.59 -6.99
C GLY A 108 12.52 13.55 -8.52
N THR A 109 12.75 12.37 -9.06
CA THR A 109 12.78 12.11 -10.50
C THR A 109 11.38 12.14 -11.12
N GLU A 110 11.31 12.29 -12.45
CA GLU A 110 10.07 12.24 -13.25
C GLU A 110 8.95 13.18 -12.81
N GLY A 111 9.30 14.34 -12.24
CA GLY A 111 8.31 15.32 -11.77
C GLY A 111 7.53 14.89 -10.53
N ARG A 112 7.95 13.83 -9.87
CA ARG A 112 7.40 13.40 -8.58
C ARG A 112 7.98 14.22 -7.45
N GLU A 113 7.14 14.48 -6.47
CA GLU A 113 7.58 15.08 -5.21
C GLU A 113 7.16 14.15 -4.06
N THR A 114 8.02 14.02 -3.05
CA THR A 114 7.79 13.11 -1.93
C THR A 114 7.88 13.82 -0.59
N THR A 115 7.11 13.35 0.38
CA THR A 115 7.23 13.72 1.79
C THR A 115 6.97 12.53 2.68
N GLU A 116 7.20 12.69 3.97
CA GLU A 116 6.96 11.67 4.97
C GLU A 116 6.01 12.17 6.05
N LEU A 117 5.13 11.27 6.47
CA LEU A 117 4.27 11.47 7.64
C LEU A 117 4.52 10.34 8.63
N PHE A 118 4.60 10.67 9.92
CA PHE A 118 4.58 9.68 10.98
C PHE A 118 3.27 9.81 11.74
N THR A 119 2.26 9.07 11.30
CA THR A 119 0.89 9.21 11.75
C THR A 119 0.18 7.87 11.91
N LYS A 120 -1.04 7.89 12.43
CA LYS A 120 -1.95 6.76 12.48
C LYS A 120 -3.33 7.15 11.94
N LEU A 121 -4.05 6.17 11.43
CA LEU A 121 -5.49 6.31 11.14
C LEU A 121 -6.31 6.22 12.44
N ASP A 122 -7.54 6.72 12.43
CA ASP A 122 -8.39 6.84 13.61
C ASP A 122 -8.57 5.53 14.40
N LYS A 123 -8.68 4.41 13.68
CA LYS A 123 -8.85 3.08 14.29
C LYS A 123 -7.55 2.37 14.61
N TRP A 124 -6.41 2.92 14.22
CA TRP A 124 -5.11 2.29 14.42
C TRP A 124 -4.54 2.56 15.80
N VAL A 125 -3.91 1.55 16.37
CA VAL A 125 -3.27 1.66 17.69
C VAL A 125 -1.94 2.39 17.58
N LYS A 126 -1.13 2.07 16.57
CA LYS A 126 0.25 2.56 16.43
C LYS A 126 0.38 3.59 15.30
N LYS A 127 1.24 4.59 15.53
CA LYS A 127 1.75 5.44 14.46
C LYS A 127 2.72 4.67 13.59
N ARG A 128 2.66 4.91 12.26
CA ARG A 128 3.56 4.30 11.27
C ARG A 128 4.06 5.35 10.30
N ARG A 129 5.19 5.05 9.65
CA ARG A 129 5.75 5.89 8.60
C ARG A 129 4.93 5.72 7.33
N PHE A 130 4.43 6.83 6.84
CA PHE A 130 3.83 6.94 5.52
C PHE A 130 4.75 7.74 4.63
N VAL A 131 5.07 7.22 3.46
CA VAL A 131 5.67 7.96 2.37
C VAL A 131 4.55 8.42 1.46
N VAL A 132 4.53 9.71 1.17
CA VAL A 132 3.55 10.32 0.29
C VAL A 132 4.25 10.81 -0.95
N SER A 133 3.77 10.37 -2.10
CA SER A 133 4.19 10.90 -3.39
C SER A 133 3.08 11.71 -4.00
N ARG A 134 3.41 12.83 -4.66
CA ARG A 134 2.46 13.60 -5.45
C ARG A 134 3.01 13.88 -6.84
N VAL A 135 2.10 13.95 -7.79
CA VAL A 135 2.37 14.30 -9.19
C VAL A 135 1.37 15.36 -9.62
N LEU A 136 1.81 16.36 -10.37
CA LEU A 136 0.92 17.34 -10.98
C LEU A 136 -0.04 16.64 -11.95
N LYS A 137 -1.33 16.90 -11.80
CA LYS A 137 -2.35 16.43 -12.74
C LYS A 137 -2.14 17.06 -14.13
N PRO A 138 -2.58 16.40 -15.19
CA PRO A 138 -2.58 16.97 -16.54
C PRO A 138 -3.28 18.32 -16.58
N GLU A 139 -2.80 19.23 -17.43
CA GLU A 139 -3.30 20.61 -17.53
C GLU A 139 -4.81 20.71 -17.76
N LYS A 140 -5.38 19.78 -18.57
CA LYS A 140 -6.82 19.71 -18.82
C LYS A 140 -7.66 19.48 -17.56
N GLU A 141 -7.15 18.69 -16.62
CA GLU A 141 -7.83 18.43 -15.35
C GLU A 141 -7.65 19.59 -14.37
N ARG A 142 -6.49 20.26 -14.39
CA ARG A 142 -6.21 21.44 -13.56
C ARG A 142 -7.09 22.63 -13.92
N ALA A 143 -7.33 22.86 -15.21
CA ALA A 143 -8.17 23.97 -15.69
C ALA A 143 -9.61 23.89 -15.16
N GLN A 144 -10.15 22.69 -14.88
CA GLN A 144 -11.47 22.51 -14.28
C GLN A 144 -11.48 22.70 -12.75
N LEU A 145 -10.33 22.62 -12.10
CA LEU A 145 -10.18 22.61 -10.64
C LEU A 145 -9.56 23.92 -10.08
N SER A 146 -9.32 24.91 -10.96
CA SER A 146 -8.54 26.14 -10.68
C SER A 146 -9.07 27.04 -9.56
N LEU A 147 -10.23 26.73 -8.96
CA LEU A 147 -10.84 27.47 -7.86
C LEU A 147 -10.53 26.89 -6.46
N LEU A 148 -9.84 25.73 -6.36
CA LEU A 148 -9.60 25.03 -5.11
C LEU A 148 -8.11 24.70 -4.98
N GLU A 149 -7.38 25.42 -4.15
CA GLU A 149 -5.98 25.13 -3.82
C GLU A 149 -5.79 23.69 -3.32
N GLY A 150 -4.73 23.02 -3.77
CA GLY A 150 -4.38 21.65 -3.37
C GLY A 150 -4.96 20.53 -4.24
N TYR A 151 -5.91 20.82 -5.12
CA TYR A 151 -6.48 19.80 -6.06
C TYR A 151 -5.65 19.61 -7.32
N GLU A 152 -4.58 20.35 -7.49
CA GLU A 152 -3.69 20.26 -8.67
C GLU A 152 -2.85 18.99 -8.70
N TYR A 153 -2.72 18.30 -7.57
CA TYR A 153 -1.90 17.11 -7.42
C TYR A 153 -2.72 15.84 -7.28
N GLU A 154 -2.20 14.76 -7.81
CA GLU A 154 -2.61 13.40 -7.50
C GLU A 154 -1.66 12.86 -6.42
N TYR A 155 -2.21 12.30 -5.34
CA TYR A 155 -1.46 11.80 -4.19
C TYR A 155 -1.48 10.29 -4.13
N PHE A 156 -0.32 9.71 -3.85
CA PHE A 156 -0.12 8.30 -3.60
C PHE A 156 0.47 8.11 -2.21
N PHE A 157 -0.12 7.21 -1.44
CA PHE A 157 0.30 6.94 -0.07
C PHE A 157 0.84 5.53 0.04
N PHE A 158 1.95 5.38 0.75
CA PHE A 158 2.58 4.10 1.04
C PHE A 158 2.90 4.02 2.52
N VAL A 159 2.56 2.92 3.18
CA VAL A 159 2.97 2.63 4.56
C VAL A 159 4.13 1.65 4.56
N THR A 160 5.14 1.90 5.39
CA THR A 160 6.35 1.08 5.39
C THR A 160 7.10 1.14 6.74
N ASN A 161 7.80 0.08 7.08
CA ASN A 161 8.77 0.05 8.19
C ASN A 161 10.24 0.03 7.70
N THR A 162 10.48 0.20 6.41
CA THR A 162 11.85 0.30 5.87
C THR A 162 12.47 1.65 6.20
N LYS A 163 13.81 1.71 6.17
CA LYS A 163 14.58 2.96 6.29
C LYS A 163 15.00 3.52 4.94
N LEU A 164 14.47 3.00 3.84
CA LEU A 164 14.74 3.51 2.51
C LEU A 164 14.30 4.98 2.39
N LEU A 165 15.01 5.74 1.58
CA LEU A 165 14.62 7.11 1.22
C LEU A 165 13.24 7.10 0.56
N SER A 166 12.50 8.19 0.72
CA SER A 166 11.12 8.29 0.22
C SER A 166 11.02 8.08 -1.28
N GLU A 167 11.97 8.60 -2.05
CA GLU A 167 12.04 8.38 -3.50
C GLU A 167 12.22 6.90 -3.84
N ALA A 168 13.16 6.21 -3.17
CA ALA A 168 13.38 4.77 -3.37
C ALA A 168 12.15 3.93 -3.02
N VAL A 169 11.35 4.33 -2.03
CA VAL A 169 10.09 3.67 -1.68
C VAL A 169 9.06 3.78 -2.80
N VAL A 170 9.02 4.91 -3.50
CA VAL A 170 8.00 5.17 -4.54
C VAL A 170 8.31 4.44 -5.85
N ILE A 171 9.59 4.24 -6.16
CA ILE A 171 10.05 3.59 -7.41
C ILE A 171 10.34 2.09 -7.24
N SER A 172 10.37 1.59 -6.01
CA SER A 172 10.50 0.15 -5.72
C SER A 172 9.15 -0.56 -5.84
#